data_052cd38f2ea4a51efa83933166ced2fd
#
_entry.id   052cd38f2ea4a51efa83933166ced2fd
#
_cell.length_a   1.000
_cell.length_b   1.000
_cell.length_c   1.000
_cell.angle_alpha   90.00
_cell.angle_beta   90.00
_cell.angle_gamma   90.00
#
_symmetry.space_group_name_H-M   'P 1'
#
loop_
_entity.id
_entity.type
_entity.pdbx_description
1 polymer ?
#
loop_
_entity_poly.entity_id
_entity_poly.type
_entity_poly.pdbx_seq_one_letter_code
_entity_poly.pdbx_strand_id
1 'polypeptide(L)'
;MALHAGFDLTGGSRDHWYDEPAAVDVRPLLEAMRFSWSAKVSDGFLLRAESLSGLADQLEKKDWLDRFGGRSLHTRSHGEAFMEIFATVGKRPGIYLFDEPEAALSPTRQLAFLRILHAMSQSRACQVVMATHSPILMAVPGAQVLWFDEDGIAERTWTDTPHARVYRRFLNDPDSYLSGLLDDIGPDDVRDGA
;
A
#
# COMPACT_ATOMS: atom_id res chain seq x y z
N MET A 1 8.09 -11.33 0.00
CA MET A 1 8.01 -10.82 1.39
C MET A 1 6.77 -11.33 2.10
N ALA A 2 5.56 -11.12 1.61
CA ALA A 2 4.32 -11.56 2.24
C ALA A 2 4.30 -13.05 2.64
N LEU A 3 4.57 -13.96 1.69
CA LEU A 3 4.62 -15.41 1.95
C LEU A 3 5.67 -15.80 3.00
N HIS A 4 6.85 -15.16 3.03
CA HIS A 4 7.85 -15.42 4.07
C HIS A 4 7.41 -14.94 5.45
N ALA A 5 6.60 -13.89 5.50
CA ALA A 5 5.98 -13.41 6.72
C ALA A 5 4.74 -14.24 7.13
N GLY A 6 4.33 -15.20 6.31
CA GLY A 6 3.21 -16.10 6.59
C GLY A 6 1.84 -15.52 6.25
N PHE A 7 1.79 -14.55 5.32
CA PHE A 7 0.53 -14.02 4.78
C PHE A 7 0.16 -14.70 3.47
N ASP A 8 -1.13 -14.88 3.25
CA ASP A 8 -1.66 -15.22 1.93
C ASP A 8 -1.51 -14.02 0.98
N LEU A 9 -1.29 -14.28 -0.32
CA LEU A 9 -1.10 -13.22 -1.32
C LEU A 9 -2.39 -12.43 -1.62
N THR A 10 -3.54 -12.96 -1.25
CA THR A 10 -4.83 -12.27 -1.39
C THR A 10 -5.08 -11.22 -0.30
N GLY A 11 -4.28 -11.22 0.77
CA GLY A 11 -4.33 -10.24 1.84
C GLY A 11 -5.00 -10.74 3.11
N GLY A 12 -5.04 -9.89 4.14
CA GLY A 12 -5.61 -10.18 5.44
C GLY A 12 -4.59 -10.48 6.53
N SER A 13 -5.06 -11.00 7.67
CA SER A 13 -4.19 -11.49 8.73
C SER A 13 -3.65 -12.89 8.41
N ARG A 14 -2.67 -13.37 9.17
CA ARG A 14 -2.11 -14.73 8.99
C ARG A 14 -3.12 -15.87 9.14
N ASP A 15 -4.23 -15.62 9.80
CA ASP A 15 -5.31 -16.59 9.98
C ASP A 15 -6.26 -16.66 8.77
N HIS A 16 -6.04 -15.82 7.75
CA HIS A 16 -6.80 -15.83 6.50
C HIS A 16 -6.04 -16.64 5.45
N TRP A 17 -6.59 -17.78 5.08
CA TRP A 17 -6.14 -18.60 3.97
C TRP A 17 -7.21 -18.64 2.90
N TYR A 18 -6.80 -18.49 1.66
CA TYR A 18 -7.64 -18.59 0.48
C TYR A 18 -7.25 -19.85 -0.28
N ASP A 19 -8.24 -20.56 -0.79
CA ASP A 19 -8.02 -21.80 -1.55
C ASP A 19 -7.58 -21.55 -3.01
N GLU A 20 -7.48 -20.31 -3.44
CA GLU A 20 -7.07 -19.98 -4.80
C GLU A 20 -5.54 -19.83 -4.92
N PRO A 21 -4.90 -20.61 -5.83
CA PRO A 21 -3.46 -20.46 -6.05
C PRO A 21 -3.14 -19.12 -6.71
N ALA A 22 -2.04 -18.48 -6.27
CA ALA A 22 -1.53 -17.28 -6.90
C ALA A 22 -1.25 -17.53 -8.39
N ALA A 23 -1.75 -16.65 -9.26
CA ALA A 23 -1.61 -16.76 -10.71
C ALA A 23 -0.16 -16.62 -11.21
N VAL A 24 0.78 -16.15 -10.37
CA VAL A 24 2.18 -15.93 -10.70
C VAL A 24 3.07 -16.87 -9.89
N ASP A 25 3.99 -17.56 -10.58
CA ASP A 25 5.00 -18.39 -9.91
C ASP A 25 6.07 -17.50 -9.25
N VAL A 26 5.89 -17.25 -7.96
CA VAL A 26 6.82 -16.46 -7.13
C VAL A 26 7.93 -17.31 -6.48
N ARG A 27 7.97 -18.62 -6.73
CA ARG A 27 8.94 -19.53 -6.10
C ARG A 27 10.42 -19.13 -6.32
N PRO A 28 10.86 -18.75 -7.54
CA PRO A 28 12.26 -18.37 -7.74
C PRO A 28 12.67 -17.17 -6.88
N LEU A 29 11.77 -16.19 -6.71
CA LEU A 29 12.01 -15.03 -5.87
C LEU A 29 12.04 -15.44 -4.38
N LEU A 30 11.13 -16.31 -3.94
CA LEU A 30 11.11 -16.79 -2.57
C LEU A 30 12.40 -17.55 -2.21
N GLU A 31 12.92 -18.37 -3.10
CA GLU A 31 14.16 -19.11 -2.90
C GLU A 31 15.39 -18.19 -2.83
N ALA A 32 15.38 -17.08 -3.57
CA ALA A 32 16.47 -16.10 -3.58
C ALA A 32 16.45 -15.18 -2.34
N MET A 33 15.29 -14.99 -1.70
CA MET A 33 15.13 -14.08 -0.56
C MET A 33 15.46 -14.78 0.76
N ARG A 34 16.23 -14.10 1.61
CA ARG A 34 16.50 -14.52 2.99
C ARG A 34 15.99 -13.47 3.96
N PHE A 35 15.22 -13.92 4.97
CA PHE A 35 14.70 -13.07 6.03
C PHE A 35 15.46 -13.33 7.32
N SER A 36 15.86 -12.23 7.97
CA SER A 36 16.41 -12.26 9.31
C SER A 36 15.42 -11.59 10.26
N TRP A 37 15.15 -12.23 11.38
CA TRP A 37 14.20 -11.79 12.39
C TRP A 37 14.95 -11.53 13.68
N SER A 38 14.89 -10.34 14.25
CA SER A 38 15.39 -10.08 15.61
C SER A 38 14.46 -10.67 16.68
N ALA A 39 13.15 -10.64 16.42
CA ALA A 39 12.14 -11.38 17.19
C ALA A 39 11.07 -11.85 16.20
N LYS A 40 10.66 -13.13 16.27
CA LYS A 40 9.61 -13.63 15.37
C LYS A 40 8.28 -13.03 15.79
N VAL A 41 7.76 -12.13 14.98
CA VAL A 41 6.44 -11.54 15.20
C VAL A 41 5.38 -12.48 14.63
N SER A 42 4.39 -12.80 15.45
CA SER A 42 3.33 -13.76 15.11
C SER A 42 2.06 -13.12 14.54
N ASP A 43 1.92 -11.79 14.64
CA ASP A 43 0.74 -11.05 14.18
C ASP A 43 1.11 -10.07 13.06
N GLY A 44 0.13 -9.54 12.38
CA GLY A 44 0.30 -8.56 11.31
C GLY A 44 -0.82 -8.59 10.29
N PHE A 45 -0.63 -7.84 9.22
CA PHE A 45 -1.63 -7.69 8.18
C PHE A 45 -0.99 -7.41 6.83
N LEU A 46 -1.47 -8.09 5.78
CA LEU A 46 -1.19 -7.75 4.39
C LEU A 46 -2.43 -7.08 3.79
N LEU A 47 -2.25 -5.91 3.23
CA LEU A 47 -3.28 -5.26 2.42
C LEU A 47 -2.78 -5.01 1.01
N ARG A 48 -3.59 -5.45 0.05
CA ARG A 48 -3.53 -5.05 -1.34
C ARG A 48 -4.80 -4.27 -1.65
N ALA A 49 -4.68 -3.10 -2.26
CA ALA A 49 -5.86 -2.26 -2.53
C ALA A 49 -6.91 -2.98 -3.38
N GLU A 50 -6.48 -3.77 -4.34
CA GLU A 50 -7.34 -4.59 -5.22
C GLU A 50 -8.10 -5.71 -4.47
N SER A 51 -7.57 -6.20 -3.35
CA SER A 51 -8.19 -7.27 -2.55
C SER A 51 -9.11 -6.76 -1.43
N LEU A 52 -9.28 -5.44 -1.30
CA LEU A 52 -10.02 -4.84 -0.18
C LEU A 52 -11.49 -5.26 -0.14
N SER A 53 -12.15 -5.36 -1.31
CA SER A 53 -13.56 -5.82 -1.37
C SER A 53 -13.70 -7.28 -0.94
N GLY A 54 -12.84 -8.17 -1.42
CA GLY A 54 -12.83 -9.58 -1.01
C GLY A 54 -12.53 -9.75 0.47
N LEU A 55 -11.67 -8.89 1.03
CA LEU A 55 -11.40 -8.88 2.46
C LEU A 55 -12.62 -8.43 3.26
N ALA A 56 -13.36 -7.41 2.81
CA ALA A 56 -14.59 -6.97 3.45
C ALA A 56 -15.64 -8.10 3.47
N ASP A 57 -15.83 -8.81 2.34
CA ASP A 57 -16.70 -9.97 2.23
C ASP A 57 -16.39 -11.06 3.26
N GLN A 58 -15.11 -11.31 3.49
CA GLN A 58 -14.68 -12.35 4.42
C GLN A 58 -14.81 -11.95 5.87
N LEU A 59 -14.53 -10.70 6.20
CA LEU A 59 -14.72 -10.16 7.56
C LEU A 59 -16.19 -10.23 7.94
N GLU A 60 -17.11 -10.02 6.99
CA GLU A 60 -18.56 -10.18 7.23
C GLU A 60 -18.98 -11.65 7.40
N LYS A 61 -18.50 -12.55 6.55
CA LYS A 61 -18.84 -13.98 6.62
C LYS A 61 -18.41 -14.67 7.92
N LYS A 62 -17.34 -14.17 8.56
CA LYS A 62 -16.76 -14.79 9.76
C LYS A 62 -17.23 -14.14 11.07
N ASP A 63 -18.27 -13.29 11.05
CA ASP A 63 -18.74 -12.52 12.22
C ASP A 63 -17.62 -11.72 12.94
N TRP A 64 -16.60 -11.34 12.17
CA TRP A 64 -15.48 -10.58 12.71
C TRP A 64 -15.72 -9.09 12.74
N LEU A 65 -16.88 -8.65 12.27
CA LEU A 65 -17.28 -7.23 12.24
C LEU A 65 -17.19 -6.56 13.61
N ASP A 66 -17.48 -7.31 14.69
CA ASP A 66 -17.35 -6.77 16.05
C ASP A 66 -15.93 -6.29 16.37
N ARG A 67 -14.91 -6.92 15.76
CA ARG A 67 -13.51 -6.51 15.90
C ARG A 67 -13.17 -5.24 15.14
N PHE A 68 -14.03 -4.84 14.18
CA PHE A 68 -13.87 -3.69 13.28
C PHE A 68 -15.01 -2.68 13.46
N GLY A 69 -15.58 -2.56 14.67
CA GLY A 69 -16.59 -1.56 15.01
C GLY A 69 -18.03 -1.99 14.78
N GLY A 70 -18.30 -3.28 14.50
CA GLY A 70 -19.65 -3.91 14.49
C GLY A 70 -20.58 -3.46 13.37
N ARG A 71 -20.10 -2.72 12.37
CA ARG A 71 -20.89 -2.24 11.24
C ARG A 71 -20.41 -2.85 9.93
N SER A 72 -21.35 -3.21 9.04
CA SER A 72 -21.03 -3.73 7.72
C SER A 72 -20.08 -2.81 6.95
N LEU A 73 -19.03 -3.41 6.41
CA LEU A 73 -18.04 -2.71 5.57
C LEU A 73 -18.59 -2.40 4.18
N HIS A 74 -19.60 -3.15 3.71
CA HIS A 74 -20.25 -2.96 2.41
C HIS A 74 -21.10 -1.68 2.33
N THR A 75 -21.58 -1.19 3.47
CA THR A 75 -22.35 0.07 3.52
C THR A 75 -21.47 1.31 3.41
N ARG A 76 -20.16 1.15 3.29
CA ARG A 76 -19.15 2.21 3.30
C ARG A 76 -18.42 2.28 1.96
N SER A 77 -17.83 3.43 1.66
CA SER A 77 -16.86 3.52 0.57
C SER A 77 -15.60 2.70 0.91
N HIS A 78 -14.91 2.20 -0.11
CA HIS A 78 -13.65 1.45 0.05
C HIS A 78 -12.66 2.15 0.98
N GLY A 79 -12.51 3.47 0.84
CA GLY A 79 -11.62 4.25 1.69
C GLY A 79 -12.08 4.38 3.15
N GLU A 80 -13.37 4.32 3.44
CA GLU A 80 -13.90 4.31 4.82
C GLU A 80 -13.67 2.95 5.47
N ALA A 81 -13.96 1.87 4.75
CA ALA A 81 -13.70 0.52 5.21
C ALA A 81 -12.21 0.33 5.51
N PHE A 82 -11.32 0.78 4.59
CA PHE A 82 -9.88 0.80 4.78
C PHE A 82 -9.48 1.49 6.08
N MET A 83 -9.92 2.73 6.27
CA MET A 83 -9.53 3.54 7.43
C MET A 83 -9.97 2.90 8.75
N GLU A 84 -11.14 2.28 8.79
CA GLU A 84 -11.65 1.62 9.99
C GLU A 84 -10.90 0.34 10.32
N ILE A 85 -10.60 -0.48 9.32
CA ILE A 85 -9.76 -1.67 9.48
C ILE A 85 -8.43 -1.24 10.12
N PHE A 86 -7.76 -0.22 9.57
CA PHE A 86 -6.43 0.16 10.06
C PHE A 86 -6.43 0.98 11.35
N ALA A 87 -7.49 1.71 11.67
CA ALA A 87 -7.65 2.31 12.98
C ALA A 87 -7.73 1.24 14.10
N THR A 88 -8.17 0.05 13.76
CA THR A 88 -8.31 -1.07 14.70
C THR A 88 -7.06 -1.98 14.69
N VAL A 89 -6.66 -2.45 13.51
CA VAL A 89 -5.56 -3.43 13.35
C VAL A 89 -4.21 -2.80 13.66
N GLY A 90 -3.98 -1.55 13.26
CA GLY A 90 -2.72 -0.83 13.46
C GLY A 90 -2.32 -0.57 14.93
N LYS A 91 -3.20 -0.88 15.88
CA LYS A 91 -2.89 -0.82 17.33
C LYS A 91 -2.20 -2.07 17.86
N ARG A 92 -2.14 -3.14 17.07
CA ARG A 92 -1.55 -4.41 17.50
C ARG A 92 -0.07 -4.47 17.12
N PRO A 93 0.77 -5.08 17.95
CA PRO A 93 2.14 -5.41 17.56
C PRO A 93 2.12 -6.31 16.33
N GLY A 94 2.98 -6.02 15.33
CA GLY A 94 2.96 -6.87 14.14
C GLY A 94 3.74 -6.32 12.96
N ILE A 95 3.73 -7.08 11.87
CA ILE A 95 4.25 -6.69 10.57
C ILE A 95 3.08 -6.32 9.66
N TYR A 96 3.15 -5.13 9.10
CA TYR A 96 2.14 -4.59 8.23
C TYR A 96 2.72 -4.37 6.84
N LEU A 97 2.15 -5.05 5.86
CA LEU A 97 2.55 -4.96 4.46
C LEU A 97 1.44 -4.28 3.69
N PHE A 98 1.77 -3.21 2.97
CA PHE A 98 0.84 -2.46 2.15
C PHE A 98 1.30 -2.47 0.70
N ASP A 99 0.39 -2.81 -0.21
CA ASP A 99 0.60 -2.80 -1.63
C ASP A 99 -0.37 -1.81 -2.28
N GLU A 100 0.17 -0.67 -2.72
CA GLU A 100 -0.54 0.44 -3.33
C GLU A 100 -1.80 0.91 -2.57
N PRO A 101 -1.71 1.20 -1.26
CA PRO A 101 -2.88 1.57 -0.47
C PRO A 101 -3.58 2.85 -0.97
N GLU A 102 -2.86 3.71 -1.70
CA GLU A 102 -3.42 4.91 -2.34
C GLU A 102 -4.52 4.62 -3.34
N ALA A 103 -4.55 3.46 -3.98
CA ALA A 103 -5.60 3.12 -4.95
C ALA A 103 -6.99 3.06 -4.29
N ALA A 104 -7.06 2.81 -2.97
CA ALA A 104 -8.30 2.84 -2.20
C ALA A 104 -8.55 4.17 -1.48
N LEU A 105 -7.62 5.14 -1.53
CA LEU A 105 -7.62 6.33 -0.68
C LEU A 105 -7.59 7.63 -1.49
N SER A 106 -8.55 8.51 -1.27
CA SER A 106 -8.43 9.90 -1.73
C SER A 106 -7.23 10.60 -1.07
N PRO A 107 -6.68 11.68 -1.66
CA PRO A 107 -5.56 12.42 -1.06
C PRO A 107 -5.77 12.82 0.40
N THR A 108 -6.98 13.26 0.75
CA THR A 108 -7.34 13.59 2.14
C THR A 108 -7.28 12.36 3.07
N ARG A 109 -7.73 11.20 2.58
CA ARG A 109 -7.64 9.94 3.35
C ARG A 109 -6.22 9.41 3.45
N GLN A 110 -5.37 9.64 2.44
CA GLN A 110 -3.94 9.34 2.53
C GLN A 110 -3.27 10.15 3.66
N LEU A 111 -3.62 11.43 3.83
CA LEU A 111 -3.13 12.24 4.95
C LEU A 111 -3.62 11.70 6.31
N ALA A 112 -4.87 11.24 6.38
CA ALA A 112 -5.39 10.60 7.59
C ALA A 112 -4.68 9.27 7.87
N PHE A 113 -4.40 8.47 6.84
CA PHE A 113 -3.66 7.21 6.94
C PHE A 113 -2.20 7.43 7.36
N LEU A 114 -1.55 8.49 6.87
CA LEU A 114 -0.21 8.89 7.30
C LEU A 114 -0.13 9.09 8.82
N ARG A 115 -1.17 9.64 9.45
CA ARG A 115 -1.23 9.77 10.93
C ARG A 115 -1.24 8.42 11.62
N ILE A 116 -1.94 7.42 11.06
CA ILE A 116 -1.95 6.06 11.59
C ILE A 116 -0.56 5.43 11.44
N LEU A 117 0.05 5.53 10.25
CA LEU A 117 1.39 5.02 9.99
C LEU A 117 2.43 5.64 10.93
N HIS A 118 2.34 6.95 11.17
CA HIS A 118 3.22 7.63 12.11
C HIS A 118 3.02 7.11 13.55
N ALA A 119 1.78 6.93 13.99
CA ALA A 119 1.51 6.34 15.30
C ALA A 119 2.05 4.90 15.43
N MET A 120 1.92 4.09 14.38
CA MET A 120 2.49 2.73 14.32
C MET A 120 4.02 2.76 14.40
N SER A 121 4.69 3.68 13.71
CA SER A 121 6.15 3.81 13.73
C SER A 121 6.70 4.19 15.10
N GLN A 122 5.94 4.92 15.92
CA GLN A 122 6.33 5.26 17.30
C GLN A 122 6.23 4.06 18.25
N SER A 123 5.47 3.06 17.91
CA SER A 123 5.14 1.90 18.75
C SER A 123 6.25 0.85 18.77
N ARG A 124 7.42 1.00 18.34
CA ARG A 124 8.52 0.00 18.30
C ARG A 124 8.12 -1.49 18.20
N ALA A 125 6.83 -1.79 18.34
CA ALA A 125 6.23 -3.10 18.25
C ALA A 125 5.66 -3.41 16.87
N CYS A 126 5.62 -2.40 15.99
CA CYS A 126 5.13 -2.51 14.62
C CYS A 126 6.27 -2.29 13.62
N GLN A 127 6.29 -3.11 12.59
CA GLN A 127 7.08 -2.87 11.38
C GLN A 127 6.13 -2.67 10.21
N VAL A 128 6.28 -1.57 9.51
CA VAL A 128 5.51 -1.28 8.29
C VAL A 128 6.44 -1.36 7.09
N VAL A 129 6.01 -2.08 6.06
CA VAL A 129 6.65 -2.09 4.74
C VAL A 129 5.56 -1.79 3.72
N MET A 130 5.79 -0.80 2.88
CA MET A 130 4.78 -0.33 1.93
C MET A 130 5.38 -0.13 0.55
N ALA A 131 4.72 -0.69 -0.46
CA ALA A 131 4.91 -0.30 -1.86
C ALA A 131 3.88 0.78 -2.17
N THR A 132 4.33 1.92 -2.71
CA THR A 132 3.44 3.06 -3.01
C THR A 132 4.03 3.97 -4.07
N HIS A 133 3.16 4.54 -4.91
CA HIS A 133 3.47 5.61 -5.84
C HIS A 133 3.08 7.00 -5.30
N SER A 134 2.45 7.06 -4.12
CA SER A 134 1.96 8.31 -3.54
C SER A 134 3.06 9.12 -2.84
N PRO A 135 3.37 10.34 -3.30
CA PRO A 135 4.28 11.24 -2.57
C PRO A 135 3.79 11.58 -1.16
N ILE A 136 2.47 11.54 -0.92
CA ILE A 136 1.89 11.77 0.41
C ILE A 136 2.31 10.64 1.35
N LEU A 137 2.17 9.39 0.92
CA LEU A 137 2.49 8.24 1.77
C LEU A 137 4.00 8.04 1.94
N MET A 138 4.80 8.37 0.93
CA MET A 138 6.26 8.38 1.06
C MET A 138 6.78 9.38 2.11
N ALA A 139 5.98 10.42 2.43
CA ALA A 139 6.36 11.48 3.35
C ALA A 139 6.18 11.12 4.85
N VAL A 140 5.92 9.85 5.20
CA VAL A 140 5.82 9.42 6.60
C VAL A 140 7.12 9.79 7.34
N PRO A 141 7.06 10.55 8.45
CA PRO A 141 8.26 10.94 9.19
C PRO A 141 9.07 9.73 9.67
N GLY A 142 10.35 9.70 9.35
CA GLY A 142 11.26 8.63 9.73
C GLY A 142 11.18 7.38 8.84
N ALA A 143 10.39 7.40 7.78
CA ALA A 143 10.38 6.30 6.82
C ALA A 143 11.67 6.27 5.99
N GLN A 144 12.20 5.08 5.78
CA GLN A 144 13.24 4.83 4.81
C GLN A 144 12.59 4.57 3.45
N VAL A 145 12.89 5.39 2.45
CA VAL A 145 12.38 5.25 1.09
C VAL A 145 13.42 4.53 0.24
N LEU A 146 13.09 3.33 -0.19
CA LEU A 146 13.91 2.54 -1.12
C LEU A 146 13.34 2.69 -2.52
N TRP A 147 14.14 3.19 -3.42
CA TRP A 147 13.82 3.36 -4.82
C TRP A 147 14.38 2.20 -5.62
N PHE A 148 13.53 1.58 -6.44
CA PHE A 148 13.86 0.46 -7.32
C PHE A 148 13.86 0.96 -8.76
N ASP A 149 14.97 0.84 -9.45
CA ASP A 149 15.13 1.13 -10.88
C ASP A 149 16.05 0.12 -11.56
N GLU A 150 16.43 0.37 -12.82
CA GLU A 150 17.29 -0.50 -13.60
C GLU A 150 18.71 -0.60 -13.00
N ASP A 151 19.16 0.41 -12.28
CA ASP A 151 20.46 0.44 -11.61
C ASP A 151 20.46 -0.32 -10.28
N GLY A 152 19.28 -0.74 -9.80
CA GLY A 152 19.12 -1.51 -8.57
C GLY A 152 18.26 -0.83 -7.50
N ILE A 153 18.69 -0.95 -6.23
CA ILE A 153 17.96 -0.42 -5.09
C ILE A 153 18.79 0.68 -4.42
N ALA A 154 18.23 1.87 -4.33
CA ALA A 154 18.88 3.01 -3.68
C ALA A 154 17.97 3.66 -2.65
N GLU A 155 18.54 4.10 -1.52
CA GLU A 155 17.83 4.95 -0.56
C GLU A 155 17.74 6.37 -1.10
N ARG A 156 16.53 6.96 -1.04
CA ARG A 156 16.29 8.36 -1.47
C ARG A 156 15.46 9.10 -0.44
N THR A 157 15.58 10.41 -0.41
CA THR A 157 14.56 11.22 0.26
C THR A 157 13.28 11.20 -0.56
N TRP A 158 12.12 11.21 0.09
CA TRP A 158 10.85 11.17 -0.64
C TRP A 158 10.69 12.33 -1.63
N THR A 159 11.28 13.50 -1.29
CA THR A 159 11.25 14.70 -2.14
C THR A 159 12.04 14.55 -3.44
N ASP A 160 13.00 13.64 -3.48
CA ASP A 160 13.87 13.40 -4.63
C ASP A 160 13.42 12.23 -5.51
N THR A 161 12.30 11.61 -5.15
CA THR A 161 11.68 10.59 -5.99
C THR A 161 11.12 11.19 -7.28
N PRO A 162 11.15 10.47 -8.42
CA PRO A 162 10.52 10.93 -9.65
C PRO A 162 9.05 11.30 -9.46
N HIS A 163 8.30 10.52 -8.68
CA HIS A 163 6.89 10.80 -8.38
C HIS A 163 6.70 12.16 -7.72
N ALA A 164 7.43 12.46 -6.65
CA ALA A 164 7.33 13.75 -5.97
C ALA A 164 7.74 14.92 -6.88
N ARG A 165 8.74 14.71 -7.76
CA ARG A 165 9.18 15.73 -8.73
C ARG A 165 8.11 16.02 -9.77
N VAL A 166 7.47 14.99 -10.34
CA VAL A 166 6.39 15.14 -11.31
C VAL A 166 5.21 15.90 -10.69
N TYR A 167 4.72 15.46 -9.54
CA TYR A 167 3.63 16.15 -8.84
C TYR A 167 3.96 17.61 -8.53
N ARG A 168 5.15 17.88 -8.03
CA ARG A 168 5.58 19.25 -7.70
C ARG A 168 5.62 20.15 -8.93
N ARG A 169 6.21 19.67 -10.02
CA ARG A 169 6.31 20.46 -11.27
C ARG A 169 4.93 20.73 -11.85
N PHE A 170 4.11 19.70 -11.96
CA PHE A 170 2.76 19.82 -12.50
C PHE A 170 1.90 20.78 -11.65
N LEU A 171 1.87 20.64 -10.32
CA LEU A 171 1.04 21.47 -9.45
C LEU A 171 1.53 22.91 -9.33
N ASN A 172 2.82 23.17 -9.48
CA ASN A 172 3.35 24.52 -9.43
C ASN A 172 3.08 25.32 -10.72
N ASP A 173 3.08 24.67 -11.87
CA ASP A 173 2.87 25.31 -13.16
C ASP A 173 2.24 24.30 -14.14
N PRO A 174 0.92 24.03 -13.98
CA PRO A 174 0.24 23.04 -14.80
C PRO A 174 0.17 23.46 -16.29
N ASP A 175 0.02 24.75 -16.57
CA ASP A 175 -0.13 25.24 -17.94
C ASP A 175 1.17 25.03 -18.74
N SER A 176 2.31 25.39 -18.18
CA SER A 176 3.61 25.13 -18.81
C SER A 176 3.91 23.64 -18.94
N TYR A 177 3.53 22.83 -17.93
CA TYR A 177 3.73 21.39 -17.99
C TYR A 177 2.89 20.72 -19.08
N LEU A 178 1.61 21.10 -19.19
CA LEU A 178 0.69 20.59 -20.20
C LEU A 178 1.04 21.06 -21.62
N SER A 179 1.46 22.33 -21.78
CA SER A 179 1.91 22.84 -23.07
C SER A 179 3.05 21.99 -23.62
N GLY A 180 4.12 21.77 -22.84
CA GLY A 180 5.22 20.93 -23.29
C GLY A 180 4.83 19.48 -23.58
N LEU A 181 3.91 18.90 -22.81
CA LEU A 181 3.45 17.53 -23.00
C LEU A 181 2.57 17.39 -24.27
N LEU A 182 1.71 18.38 -24.55
CA LEU A 182 0.75 18.32 -25.63
C LEU A 182 1.35 18.78 -26.98
N ASP A 183 2.37 19.62 -26.98
CA ASP A 183 3.12 20.00 -28.16
C ASP A 183 3.88 18.83 -28.79
N ASP A 184 4.29 17.84 -27.97
CA ASP A 184 4.94 16.60 -28.40
C ASP A 184 3.95 15.56 -28.98
N ILE A 185 2.65 15.73 -28.78
CA ILE A 185 1.61 14.82 -29.29
C ILE A 185 1.15 15.33 -30.64
N GLY A 186 1.65 14.75 -31.74
CA GLY A 186 1.16 15.01 -33.09
C GLY A 186 -0.30 14.57 -33.26
N PRO A 187 -1.07 15.18 -34.20
CA PRO A 187 -2.48 14.82 -34.44
C PRO A 187 -2.70 13.35 -34.85
N ASP A 188 -1.64 12.61 -35.20
CA ASP A 188 -1.69 11.21 -35.60
C ASP A 188 -1.46 10.24 -34.42
N ASP A 189 -0.87 10.69 -33.32
CA ASP A 189 -0.56 9.83 -32.15
C ASP A 189 -1.79 9.50 -31.30
N VAL A 190 -2.89 10.20 -31.48
CA VAL A 190 -4.13 10.03 -30.69
C VAL A 190 -5.01 8.88 -31.23
N ARG A 191 -4.70 8.31 -32.40
CA ARG A 191 -5.57 7.33 -33.10
C ARG A 191 -5.26 5.85 -32.82
N ASP A 192 -4.11 5.53 -32.28
CA ASP A 192 -3.67 4.13 -32.11
C ASP A 192 -3.88 3.55 -30.69
N GLY A 193 -4.62 4.24 -29.82
CA GLY A 193 -4.87 3.83 -28.43
C GLY A 193 -6.33 3.54 -28.07
N ALA A 194 -7.19 3.18 -29.04
CA ALA A 194 -8.59 2.82 -28.80
C ALA A 194 -8.86 1.33 -29.00
#